data_40a732a457b69599ab707fe5222b7da3
#
_entry.id   40a732a457b69599ab707fe5222b7da3
#
_cell.length_a   1.000
_cell.length_b   1.000
_cell.length_c   1.000
_cell.angle_alpha   90.00
_cell.angle_beta   90.00
_cell.angle_gamma   90.00
#
_symmetry.space_group_name_H-M   'P 1'
#
loop_
_entity.id
_entity.type
_entity.pdbx_description
1 polymer ?
#
loop_
_entity_poly.entity_id
_entity_poly.type
_entity_poly.pdbx_seq_one_letter_code
_entity_poly.pdbx_strand_id
1 'polypeptide(L)'
;PTEFAVTDKAIMKERLLDYAQRLLARGARVEFATHDEEILRRFAKYIAPAAPERCEVQLLLGVPREAIQAELASGVHGAALPVRLYVPFAIGWDSATAYLRRRMAESPGMVFLVLRNLLAPRRKAASPAPSRATNVTDP
;
A
#
# COMPACT_ATOMS: atom_id res chain seq x y z
N PRO A 1 6.79 -13.00 22.93
CA PRO A 1 5.78 -13.22 23.96
C PRO A 1 4.40 -13.14 23.32
N THR A 2 3.76 -14.29 23.14
CA THR A 2 2.43 -14.42 22.57
C THR A 2 1.32 -13.86 23.47
N GLU A 3 1.65 -13.55 24.69
CA GLU A 3 0.72 -13.04 25.72
C GLU A 3 0.15 -11.65 25.37
N PHE A 4 0.90 -10.84 24.61
CA PHE A 4 0.49 -9.48 24.23
C PHE A 4 0.18 -9.31 22.74
N ALA A 5 0.38 -10.35 21.93
CA ALA A 5 0.19 -10.31 20.50
C ALA A 5 -1.01 -11.14 20.06
N VAL A 6 -1.90 -10.54 19.27
CA VAL A 6 -2.97 -11.28 18.61
C VAL A 6 -2.34 -12.07 17.46
N THR A 7 -2.44 -13.38 17.50
CA THR A 7 -1.90 -14.29 16.47
C THR A 7 -2.94 -14.74 15.46
N ASP A 8 -4.23 -14.64 15.80
CA ASP A 8 -5.33 -14.93 14.89
C ASP A 8 -5.45 -13.84 13.83
N LYS A 9 -5.27 -14.22 12.57
CA LYS A 9 -5.29 -13.30 11.43
C LYS A 9 -6.66 -12.65 11.21
N ALA A 10 -7.77 -13.36 11.48
CA ALA A 10 -9.09 -12.81 11.32
C ALA A 10 -9.34 -11.71 12.37
N ILE A 11 -8.99 -11.98 13.62
CA ILE A 11 -9.09 -11.01 14.71
C ILE A 11 -8.17 -9.80 14.43
N MET A 12 -6.95 -10.02 13.93
CA MET A 12 -6.04 -8.93 13.56
C MET A 12 -6.64 -8.01 12.50
N LYS A 13 -7.27 -8.57 11.47
CA LYS A 13 -7.93 -7.81 10.38
C LYS A 13 -9.05 -6.92 10.92
N GLU A 14 -9.93 -7.48 11.74
CA GLU A 14 -11.03 -6.71 12.35
C GLU A 14 -10.51 -5.60 13.26
N ARG A 15 -9.52 -5.89 14.09
CA ARG A 15 -8.90 -4.87 14.96
C ARG A 15 -8.21 -3.76 14.17
N LEU A 16 -7.57 -4.08 13.04
CA LEU A 16 -6.94 -3.09 12.17
C LEU A 16 -7.97 -2.07 11.66
N LEU A 17 -9.13 -2.54 11.23
CA LEU A 17 -10.23 -1.68 10.78
C LEU A 17 -10.83 -0.86 11.94
N ASP A 18 -11.06 -1.49 13.09
CA ASP A 18 -11.58 -0.81 14.29
C ASP A 18 -10.64 0.31 14.76
N TYR A 19 -9.32 0.06 14.81
CA TYR A 19 -8.34 1.09 15.17
C TYR A 19 -8.31 2.23 14.14
N ALA A 20 -8.36 1.94 12.86
CA ALA A 20 -8.42 2.97 11.82
C ALA A 20 -9.65 3.87 12.01
N GLN A 21 -10.82 3.28 12.25
CA GLN A 21 -12.05 4.02 12.51
C GLN A 21 -11.96 4.89 13.76
N ARG A 22 -11.44 4.36 14.86
CA ARG A 22 -11.28 5.11 16.13
C ARG A 22 -10.29 6.25 16.01
N LEU A 23 -9.20 6.06 15.25
CA LEU A 23 -8.21 7.11 15.00
C LEU A 23 -8.82 8.25 14.17
N LEU A 24 -9.55 7.92 13.10
CA LEU A 24 -10.25 8.92 12.29
C LEU A 24 -11.29 9.70 13.12
N ALA A 25 -12.07 9.00 13.94
CA ALA A 25 -13.06 9.65 14.83
C ALA A 25 -12.44 10.64 15.81
N ARG A 26 -11.17 10.43 16.19
CA ARG A 26 -10.38 11.33 17.02
C ARG A 26 -9.64 12.43 16.26
N GLY A 27 -9.87 12.55 14.97
CA GLY A 27 -9.23 13.57 14.13
C GLY A 27 -7.84 13.22 13.61
N ALA A 28 -7.35 12.01 13.86
CA ALA A 28 -6.04 11.59 13.38
C ALA A 28 -6.01 11.36 11.86
N ARG A 29 -4.83 11.54 11.25
CA ARG A 29 -4.54 11.03 9.90
C ARG A 29 -4.25 9.53 9.98
N VAL A 30 -4.82 8.76 9.05
CA VAL A 30 -4.64 7.31 8.97
C VAL A 30 -3.92 6.94 7.68
N GLU A 31 -2.72 6.40 7.83
CA GLU A 31 -1.92 5.80 6.77
C GLU A 31 -2.08 4.28 6.85
N PHE A 32 -2.94 3.74 5.99
CA PHE A 32 -3.36 2.35 6.06
C PHE A 32 -2.46 1.46 5.23
N ALA A 33 -1.55 0.73 5.90
CA ALA A 33 -0.51 -0.08 5.28
C ALA A 33 -0.83 -1.58 5.34
N THR A 34 -1.34 -2.14 4.27
CA THR A 34 -1.57 -3.59 4.12
C THR A 34 -1.61 -3.98 2.64
N HIS A 35 -1.32 -5.25 2.33
CA HIS A 35 -1.50 -5.84 0.99
C HIS A 35 -2.74 -6.72 0.87
N ASP A 36 -3.54 -6.80 1.92
CA ASP A 36 -4.79 -7.55 1.91
C ASP A 36 -5.88 -6.74 1.21
N GLU A 37 -6.22 -7.17 -0.01
CA GLU A 37 -7.15 -6.44 -0.88
C GLU A 37 -8.57 -6.36 -0.30
N GLU A 38 -9.02 -7.42 0.40
CA GLU A 38 -10.32 -7.42 1.07
C GLU A 38 -10.41 -6.30 2.11
N ILE A 39 -9.38 -6.21 2.94
CA ILE A 39 -9.29 -5.20 4.00
C ILE A 39 -9.16 -3.79 3.41
N LEU A 40 -8.40 -3.63 2.34
CA LEU A 40 -8.30 -2.35 1.62
C LEU A 40 -9.64 -1.89 1.07
N ARG A 41 -10.42 -2.79 0.44
CA ARG A 41 -11.77 -2.46 -0.07
C ARG A 41 -12.72 -2.12 1.07
N ARG A 42 -12.68 -2.87 2.18
CA ARG A 42 -13.49 -2.59 3.38
C ARG A 42 -13.12 -1.23 4.00
N PHE A 43 -11.84 -0.92 4.12
CA PHE A 43 -11.37 0.39 4.59
C PHE A 43 -11.89 1.53 3.70
N ALA A 44 -11.71 1.43 2.37
CA ALA A 44 -12.16 2.43 1.42
C ALA A 44 -13.69 2.59 1.40
N LYS A 45 -14.44 1.52 1.62
CA LYS A 45 -15.90 1.52 1.56
C LYS A 45 -16.58 2.01 2.84
N TYR A 46 -16.08 1.61 4.00
CA TYR A 46 -16.81 1.79 5.25
C TYR A 46 -16.16 2.77 6.23
N ILE A 47 -14.87 3.05 6.09
CA ILE A 47 -14.13 3.87 7.06
C ILE A 47 -13.64 5.18 6.45
N ALA A 48 -12.94 5.13 5.35
CA ALA A 48 -12.35 6.30 4.71
C ALA A 48 -13.36 7.38 4.29
N PRO A 49 -14.61 7.07 3.88
CA PRO A 49 -15.58 8.09 3.50
C PRO A 49 -15.94 9.09 4.62
N ALA A 50 -15.69 8.74 5.89
CA ALA A 50 -15.91 9.65 7.01
C ALA A 50 -14.95 10.85 7.02
N ALA A 51 -13.72 10.70 6.48
CA ALA A 51 -12.71 11.75 6.38
C ALA A 51 -11.65 11.39 5.33
N PRO A 52 -11.99 11.37 4.04
CA PRO A 52 -11.10 10.88 2.99
C PRO A 52 -9.80 11.69 2.88
N GLU A 53 -9.83 12.99 3.17
CA GLU A 53 -8.67 13.88 3.16
C GLU A 53 -7.62 13.52 4.23
N ARG A 54 -8.01 12.75 5.23
CA ARG A 54 -7.13 12.25 6.30
C ARG A 54 -6.73 10.79 6.13
N CYS A 55 -7.11 10.18 5.01
CA CYS A 55 -6.81 8.78 4.71
C CYS A 55 -5.81 8.66 3.57
N GLU A 56 -4.90 7.72 3.71
CA GLU A 56 -3.94 7.33 2.68
C GLU A 56 -3.72 5.82 2.74
N VAL A 57 -3.53 5.17 1.60
CA VAL A 57 -3.12 3.76 1.55
C VAL A 57 -1.64 3.67 1.19
N GLN A 58 -0.91 2.81 1.91
CA GLN A 58 0.51 2.57 1.64
C GLN A 58 0.74 1.13 1.19
N LEU A 59 1.41 0.97 0.05
CA LEU A 59 1.74 -0.32 -0.53
C LEU A 59 3.25 -0.42 -0.79
N LEU A 60 3.78 -1.63 -0.72
CA LEU A 60 5.18 -1.88 -1.03
C LEU A 60 5.36 -1.96 -2.56
N LEU A 61 6.29 -1.17 -3.09
CA LEU A 61 6.68 -1.27 -4.50
C LEU A 61 7.26 -2.65 -4.81
N GLY A 62 6.88 -3.21 -5.96
CA GLY A 62 7.32 -4.55 -6.40
C GLY A 62 6.35 -5.69 -6.04
N VAL A 63 5.32 -5.41 -5.23
CA VAL A 63 4.18 -6.32 -5.07
C VAL A 63 3.13 -5.94 -6.11
N PRO A 64 2.77 -6.86 -7.06
CA PRO A 64 1.78 -6.54 -8.09
C PRO A 64 0.40 -6.31 -7.45
N ARG A 65 -0.02 -5.06 -7.45
CA ARG A 65 -1.27 -4.56 -6.88
C ARG A 65 -1.87 -3.43 -7.72
N GLU A 66 -1.56 -3.41 -9.02
CA GLU A 66 -1.97 -2.33 -9.93
C GLU A 66 -3.50 -2.23 -10.00
N ALA A 67 -4.20 -3.36 -9.97
CA ALA A 67 -5.66 -3.37 -10.02
C ALA A 67 -6.27 -2.68 -8.78
N ILE A 68 -5.88 -3.11 -7.57
CA ILE A 68 -6.40 -2.50 -6.34
C ILE A 68 -5.94 -1.04 -6.19
N GLN A 69 -4.76 -0.66 -6.67
CA GLN A 69 -4.31 0.74 -6.70
C GLN A 69 -5.26 1.60 -7.54
N ALA A 70 -5.61 1.13 -8.75
CA ALA A 70 -6.55 1.82 -9.62
C ALA A 70 -7.96 1.91 -9.00
N GLU A 71 -8.44 0.83 -8.38
CA GLU A 71 -9.73 0.81 -7.66
C GLU A 71 -9.76 1.86 -6.54
N LEU A 72 -8.71 1.92 -5.71
CA LEU A 72 -8.63 2.86 -4.59
C LEU A 72 -8.52 4.32 -5.08
N ALA A 73 -7.70 4.57 -6.08
CA ALA A 73 -7.51 5.91 -6.64
C ALA A 73 -8.77 6.43 -7.36
N SER A 74 -9.55 5.55 -7.99
CA SER A 74 -10.80 5.93 -8.68
C SER A 74 -11.97 6.18 -7.74
N GLY A 75 -11.90 5.72 -6.49
CA GLY A 75 -12.99 5.85 -5.53
C GLY A 75 -14.16 4.89 -5.76
N VAL A 76 -14.01 3.86 -6.57
CA VAL A 76 -15.08 2.89 -6.91
C VAL A 76 -15.67 2.20 -5.67
N HIS A 77 -14.94 2.17 -4.57
CA HIS A 77 -15.38 1.58 -3.30
C HIS A 77 -16.00 2.59 -2.31
N GLY A 78 -16.10 3.87 -2.65
CA GLY A 78 -16.74 4.89 -1.81
C GLY A 78 -15.91 6.17 -1.63
N ALA A 79 -14.60 6.07 -1.43
CA ALA A 79 -13.70 7.22 -1.36
C ALA A 79 -12.50 7.03 -2.30
N ALA A 80 -12.18 8.06 -3.08
CA ALA A 80 -10.91 8.14 -3.81
C ALA A 80 -9.78 8.40 -2.80
N LEU A 81 -8.81 7.50 -2.75
CA LEU A 81 -7.74 7.53 -1.76
C LEU A 81 -6.38 7.70 -2.44
N PRO A 82 -5.52 8.57 -1.92
CA PRO A 82 -4.12 8.59 -2.33
C PRO A 82 -3.46 7.25 -2.02
N VAL A 83 -2.72 6.70 -2.98
CA VAL A 83 -1.93 5.49 -2.81
C VAL A 83 -0.46 5.84 -2.88
N ARG A 84 0.24 5.66 -1.77
CA ARG A 84 1.69 5.86 -1.69
C ARG A 84 2.42 4.54 -1.85
N LEU A 85 3.44 4.52 -2.69
CA LEU A 85 4.30 3.35 -2.82
C LEU A 85 5.54 3.52 -1.95
N TYR A 86 5.71 2.61 -1.00
CA TYR A 86 6.91 2.50 -0.18
C TYR A 86 8.00 1.77 -0.96
N VAL A 87 9.16 2.42 -1.08
CA VAL A 87 10.32 1.88 -1.79
C VAL A 87 11.40 1.54 -0.77
N PRO A 88 11.60 0.26 -0.41
CA PRO A 88 12.72 -0.12 0.43
C PRO A 88 14.01 0.06 -0.35
N PHE A 89 15.01 0.65 0.27
CA PHE A 89 16.36 0.75 -0.26
C PHE A 89 17.37 0.33 0.79
N ALA A 90 18.54 -0.08 0.34
CA ALA A 90 19.66 -0.43 1.22
C ALA A 90 20.95 0.18 0.68
N ILE A 91 21.78 0.70 1.59
CA ILE A 91 23.05 1.35 1.25
C ILE A 91 24.10 0.31 0.88
N GLY A 92 23.97 -0.95 1.34
CA GLY A 92 24.90 -2.03 1.08
C GLY A 92 24.23 -3.39 0.98
N TRP A 93 24.96 -4.35 0.40
CA TRP A 93 24.46 -5.72 0.19
C TRP A 93 24.12 -6.44 1.48
N ASP A 94 24.85 -6.21 2.57
CA ASP A 94 24.60 -6.85 3.86
C ASP A 94 23.23 -6.44 4.43
N SER A 95 22.90 -5.16 4.35
CA SER A 95 21.60 -4.63 4.77
C SER A 95 20.47 -5.13 3.86
N ALA A 96 20.72 -5.20 2.55
CA ALA A 96 19.74 -5.70 1.57
C ALA A 96 19.45 -7.18 1.81
N THR A 97 20.47 -8.01 2.02
CA THR A 97 20.30 -9.45 2.24
C THR A 97 19.63 -9.74 3.58
N ALA A 98 19.96 -9.01 4.64
CA ALA A 98 19.31 -9.15 5.94
C ALA A 98 17.82 -8.82 5.85
N TYR A 99 17.47 -7.72 5.18
CA TYR A 99 16.08 -7.35 4.92
C TYR A 99 15.32 -8.41 4.12
N LEU A 100 15.91 -8.89 3.02
CA LEU A 100 15.28 -9.92 2.16
C LEU A 100 15.07 -11.23 2.91
N ARG A 101 16.08 -11.71 3.65
CA ARG A 101 15.96 -12.92 4.48
C ARG A 101 14.80 -12.82 5.46
N ARG A 102 14.67 -11.70 6.14
CA ARG A 102 13.58 -11.45 7.08
C ARG A 102 12.21 -11.49 6.37
N ARG A 103 12.06 -10.80 5.24
CA ARG A 103 10.82 -10.81 4.45
C ARG A 103 10.47 -12.20 3.92
N MET A 104 11.48 -12.97 3.48
CA MET A 104 11.30 -14.34 3.03
C MET A 104 10.85 -15.27 4.14
N ALA A 105 11.38 -15.11 5.35
CA ALA A 105 10.97 -15.89 6.53
C ALA A 105 9.53 -15.56 6.97
N GLU A 106 9.14 -14.29 6.91
CA GLU A 106 7.81 -13.82 7.31
C GLU A 106 6.72 -14.16 6.25
N SER A 107 7.08 -14.25 4.98
CA SER A 107 6.16 -14.45 3.86
C SER A 107 6.78 -15.28 2.75
N PRO A 108 6.78 -16.61 2.84
CA PRO A 108 7.35 -17.50 1.81
C PRO A 108 6.78 -17.28 0.39
N GLY A 109 5.51 -16.86 0.29
CA GLY A 109 4.88 -16.50 -0.99
C GLY A 109 5.52 -15.30 -1.70
N MET A 110 6.21 -14.43 -0.98
CA MET A 110 6.96 -13.31 -1.59
C MET A 110 8.16 -13.78 -2.40
N VAL A 111 8.78 -14.89 -2.03
CA VAL A 111 9.91 -15.47 -2.78
C VAL A 111 9.47 -15.83 -4.20
N PHE A 112 8.34 -16.49 -4.32
CA PHE A 112 7.77 -16.84 -5.62
C PHE A 112 7.45 -15.61 -6.47
N LEU A 113 6.97 -14.57 -5.85
CA LEU A 113 6.64 -13.29 -6.50
C LEU A 113 7.90 -12.59 -7.03
N VAL A 114 8.96 -12.52 -6.21
CA VAL A 114 10.26 -11.94 -6.59
C VAL A 114 10.88 -12.73 -7.73
N LEU A 115 10.90 -14.06 -7.65
CA LEU A 115 11.40 -14.92 -8.72
C LEU A 115 10.60 -14.74 -10.02
N ARG A 116 9.28 -14.68 -9.95
CA ARG A 116 8.42 -14.42 -11.10
C ARG A 116 8.72 -13.06 -11.74
N ASN A 117 8.92 -12.02 -10.94
CA ASN A 117 9.24 -10.69 -11.44
C ASN A 117 10.66 -10.58 -12.03
N LEU A 118 11.60 -11.36 -11.52
CA LEU A 118 12.95 -11.46 -12.10
C LEU A 118 12.96 -12.20 -13.44
N LEU A 119 12.06 -13.18 -13.60
CA LEU A 119 11.93 -14.00 -14.80
C LEU A 119 10.93 -13.41 -15.83
N ALA A 120 10.10 -12.46 -15.41
CA ALA A 120 9.17 -11.79 -16.30
C ALA A 120 9.91 -10.84 -17.24
N PRO A 121 9.64 -10.87 -18.56
CA PRO A 121 10.24 -9.90 -19.49
C PRO A 121 9.87 -8.48 -19.05
N ARG A 122 10.88 -7.60 -18.92
CA ARG A 122 10.68 -6.18 -18.59
C ARG A 122 9.73 -5.57 -19.61
N ARG A 123 8.49 -5.31 -19.22
CA ARG A 123 7.63 -4.40 -19.97
C ARG A 123 8.32 -3.04 -19.97
N LYS A 124 8.70 -2.56 -21.16
CA LYS A 124 9.17 -1.18 -21.33
C LYS A 124 8.13 -0.26 -20.72
N ALA A 125 8.53 0.47 -19.69
CA ALA A 125 7.70 1.54 -19.13
C ALA A 125 7.38 2.51 -20.30
N ALA A 126 6.10 2.73 -20.56
CA ALA A 126 5.69 3.79 -21.45
C ALA A 126 6.24 5.09 -20.87
N SER A 127 7.06 5.79 -21.67
CA SER A 127 7.61 7.10 -21.30
C SER A 127 6.44 8.03 -20.99
N PRO A 128 6.41 8.72 -19.84
CA PRO A 128 5.38 9.70 -19.58
C PRO A 128 5.45 10.77 -20.66
N ALA A 129 4.31 11.09 -21.29
CA ALA A 129 4.21 12.16 -22.24
C ALA A 129 4.69 13.48 -21.60
N PRO A 130 5.44 14.33 -22.31
CA PRO A 130 5.91 15.58 -21.76
C PRO A 130 4.73 16.45 -21.36
N SER A 131 4.67 16.87 -20.11
CA SER A 131 3.66 17.81 -19.62
C SER A 131 3.80 19.11 -20.43
N ARG A 132 2.73 19.51 -21.11
CA ARG A 132 2.63 20.78 -21.78
C ARG A 132 2.76 21.88 -20.73
N ALA A 133 3.91 22.54 -20.70
CA ALA A 133 4.08 23.77 -19.95
C ALA A 133 3.11 24.81 -20.55
N THR A 134 2.09 25.19 -19.79
CA THR A 134 1.28 26.35 -20.09
C THR A 134 2.12 27.58 -19.80
N ASN A 135 2.62 28.22 -20.87
CA ASN A 135 3.15 29.57 -20.77
C ASN A 135 2.01 30.50 -20.32
N VAL A 136 2.04 30.90 -19.05
CA VAL A 136 1.30 32.07 -18.59
C VAL A 136 2.13 33.28 -19.00
N THR A 137 1.72 33.92 -20.09
CA THR A 137 2.13 35.30 -20.41
C THR A 137 1.25 36.22 -19.56
N ASP A 138 1.87 36.85 -18.56
CA ASP A 138 1.28 38.00 -17.87
C ASP A 138 1.40 39.25 -18.75
N PRO A 139 0.35 40.10 -18.77
CA PRO A 139 0.39 41.42 -19.42
C PRO A 139 1.15 42.47 -18.64
#